data_619e41f798184b8a9cce5f6fd59cf682
#
_entry.id   619e41f798184b8a9cce5f6fd59cf682
#
_cell.length_a   1.000
_cell.length_b   1.000
_cell.length_c   1.000
_cell.angle_alpha   90.00
_cell.angle_beta   90.00
_cell.angle_gamma   90.00
#
_symmetry.space_group_name_H-M   'P 1'
#
loop_
_entity.id
_entity.type
_entity.pdbx_description
1 polymer ?
#
loop_
_entity_poly.entity_id
_entity_poly.type
_entity_poly.pdbx_seq_one_letter_code
_entity_poly.pdbx_strand_id
1 'polypeptide(L)'
;MLNLPQEESRNVLLNLCYSVAEKRKVVAACLYGSSASGYADERSSLNILLVLSRFEPMLKTYHKTVNQKDVYVLTVDQRAFRRDVEMGWLGEFVADKLIVPYEPIINREYLWRQEVAIKK
;
A
#
# COMPACT_ATOMS: atom_id res chain seq x y z
N MET A 1 -3.59 -0.48 -15.88
CA MET A 1 -3.77 0.05 -14.51
C MET A 1 -4.60 1.33 -14.50
N LEU A 2 -4.09 2.45 -14.99
CA LEU A 2 -4.78 3.76 -14.99
C LEU A 2 -5.08 4.28 -16.40
N ASN A 3 -5.10 3.44 -17.40
CA ASN A 3 -5.24 3.86 -18.81
C ASN A 3 -4.16 4.85 -19.25
N LEU A 4 -2.99 4.77 -18.62
CA LEU A 4 -1.82 5.57 -18.92
C LEU A 4 -0.64 4.64 -19.17
N PRO A 5 0.43 5.12 -19.85
CA PRO A 5 1.67 4.37 -19.90
C PRO A 5 2.12 3.97 -18.51
N GLN A 6 2.76 2.83 -18.38
CA GLN A 6 3.13 2.27 -17.08
C GLN A 6 3.91 3.25 -16.20
N GLU A 7 4.86 3.97 -16.81
CA GLU A 7 5.68 4.94 -16.07
C GLU A 7 4.84 6.11 -15.55
N GLU A 8 3.92 6.62 -16.35
CA GLU A 8 3.03 7.70 -15.94
C GLU A 8 2.08 7.24 -14.84
N SER A 9 1.53 6.02 -14.96
CA SER A 9 0.68 5.43 -13.93
C SER A 9 1.43 5.33 -12.62
N ARG A 10 2.68 4.87 -12.65
CA ARG A 10 3.51 4.76 -11.48
C ARG A 10 3.72 6.12 -10.82
N ASN A 11 4.01 7.15 -11.61
CA ASN A 11 4.22 8.51 -11.10
C ASN A 11 2.96 9.09 -10.46
N VAL A 12 1.80 8.83 -11.05
CA VAL A 12 0.52 9.27 -10.50
C VAL A 12 0.27 8.61 -9.13
N LEU A 13 0.51 7.31 -9.03
CA LEU A 13 0.33 6.60 -7.76
C LEU A 13 1.35 7.04 -6.72
N LEU A 14 2.57 7.31 -7.13
CA LEU A 14 3.62 7.84 -6.26
C LEU A 14 3.19 9.18 -5.67
N ASN A 15 2.74 10.09 -6.52
CA ASN A 15 2.26 11.41 -6.09
C ASN A 15 1.06 11.30 -5.17
N LEU A 16 0.16 10.35 -5.43
CA LEU A 16 -1.00 10.11 -4.57
C LEU A 16 -0.56 9.69 -3.16
N CYS A 17 0.42 8.80 -3.08
CA CYS A 17 0.95 8.37 -1.78
C CYS A 17 1.51 9.54 -0.98
N TYR A 18 2.29 10.40 -1.62
CA TYR A 18 2.83 11.58 -0.95
C TYR A 18 1.75 12.59 -0.57
N SER A 19 0.72 12.72 -1.39
CA SER A 19 -0.43 13.57 -1.07
C SER A 19 -1.16 13.10 0.19
N VAL A 20 -1.40 11.80 0.29
CA VAL A 20 -2.04 11.21 1.48
C VAL A 20 -1.14 11.34 2.71
N ALA A 21 0.15 11.17 2.53
CA ALA A 21 1.13 11.28 3.62
C ALA A 21 1.23 12.71 4.18
N GLU A 22 0.95 13.71 3.36
CA GLU A 22 1.13 15.11 3.68
C GLU A 22 2.60 15.39 4.05
N LYS A 23 2.87 15.82 5.27
CA LYS A 23 4.24 16.10 5.74
C LYS A 23 4.91 14.91 6.42
N ARG A 24 4.21 13.79 6.54
CA ARG A 24 4.75 12.61 7.21
C ARG A 24 5.73 11.89 6.30
N LYS A 25 6.70 11.22 6.91
CA LYS A 25 7.67 10.43 6.18
C LYS A 25 7.01 9.17 5.63
N VAL A 26 7.13 8.95 4.33
CA VAL A 26 6.67 7.71 3.69
C VAL A 26 7.75 6.65 3.87
N VAL A 27 7.37 5.55 4.52
CA VAL A 27 8.28 4.42 4.75
C VAL A 27 8.27 3.49 3.55
N ALA A 28 7.08 3.11 3.09
CA ALA A 28 6.92 2.20 1.96
C ALA A 28 5.49 2.26 1.42
N ALA A 29 5.30 1.78 0.20
CA ALA A 29 3.98 1.64 -0.39
C ALA A 29 3.98 0.55 -1.46
N CYS A 30 2.84 -0.12 -1.61
CA CYS A 30 2.67 -1.13 -2.66
C CYS A 30 1.21 -1.22 -3.10
N LEU A 31 1.02 -1.71 -4.32
CA LEU A 31 -0.27 -2.23 -4.76
C LEU A 31 -0.41 -3.64 -4.21
N TYR A 32 -1.62 -4.06 -3.83
CA TYR A 32 -1.82 -5.41 -3.33
C TYR A 32 -3.12 -6.02 -3.86
N GLY A 33 -3.24 -7.33 -3.71
CA GLY A 33 -4.41 -8.07 -4.14
C GLY A 33 -4.55 -8.11 -5.65
N SER A 34 -5.77 -8.02 -6.15
CA SER A 34 -6.03 -8.08 -7.59
C SER A 34 -5.35 -6.95 -8.35
N SER A 35 -5.11 -5.81 -7.69
CA SER A 35 -4.41 -4.67 -8.31
C SER A 35 -2.98 -5.02 -8.72
N ALA A 36 -2.35 -5.97 -8.03
CA ALA A 36 -0.96 -6.37 -8.28
C ALA A 36 -0.86 -7.65 -9.09
N SER A 37 -1.91 -8.47 -9.15
CA SER A 37 -1.85 -9.81 -9.74
C SER A 37 -2.11 -9.85 -11.24
N GLY A 38 -2.50 -8.73 -11.83
CA GLY A 38 -2.85 -8.68 -13.24
C GLY A 38 -4.29 -9.10 -13.56
N TYR A 39 -5.07 -9.46 -12.54
CA TYR A 39 -6.48 -9.81 -12.72
C TYR A 39 -7.41 -8.60 -12.63
N ALA A 40 -6.87 -7.42 -12.31
CA ALA A 40 -7.66 -6.20 -12.25
C ALA A 40 -8.05 -5.75 -13.66
N ASP A 41 -9.34 -5.50 -13.87
CA ASP A 41 -9.83 -4.94 -15.13
C ASP A 41 -10.07 -3.43 -15.00
N GLU A 42 -10.63 -2.82 -16.03
CA GLU A 42 -10.87 -1.37 -16.05
C GLU A 42 -11.86 -0.92 -14.99
N ARG A 43 -12.69 -1.83 -14.49
CA ARG A 43 -13.72 -1.52 -13.49
C ARG A 43 -13.22 -1.74 -12.06
N SER A 44 -12.15 -2.49 -11.91
CA SER A 44 -11.62 -2.80 -10.59
C SER A 44 -10.99 -1.57 -9.95
N SER A 45 -11.22 -1.40 -8.64
CA SER A 45 -10.52 -0.38 -7.87
C SER A 45 -9.07 -0.80 -7.67
N LEU A 46 -8.22 0.17 -7.40
CA LEU A 46 -6.83 -0.09 -7.01
C LEU A 46 -6.73 -0.07 -5.49
N ASN A 47 -5.91 -0.97 -4.96
CA ASN A 47 -5.68 -1.06 -3.53
C ASN A 47 -4.21 -0.82 -3.24
N ILE A 48 -3.92 0.19 -2.42
CA ILE A 48 -2.57 0.58 -2.03
C ILE A 48 -2.42 0.38 -0.53
N LEU A 49 -1.31 -0.23 -0.12
CA LEU A 49 -0.86 -0.22 1.27
C LEU A 49 0.20 0.87 1.38
N LEU A 50 -0.01 1.81 2.30
CA LEU A 50 0.90 2.93 2.54
C LEU A 50 1.35 2.90 3.99
N VAL A 51 2.66 2.78 4.21
CA VAL A 51 3.25 2.75 5.55
C VAL A 51 3.91 4.10 5.82
N LEU A 52 3.47 4.76 6.88
CA LEU A 52 3.97 6.08 7.26
C LEU A 52 4.64 6.04 8.63
N SER A 53 5.63 6.91 8.82
CA SER A 53 6.21 7.14 10.13
C SER A 53 5.36 8.15 10.90
N ARG A 54 5.08 7.86 12.17
CA ARG A 54 4.33 8.77 13.07
C ARG A 54 2.93 9.11 12.55
N PHE A 55 2.22 8.11 12.11
CA PHE A 55 0.81 8.26 11.69
C PHE A 55 -0.07 8.04 12.92
N GLU A 56 -0.56 9.14 13.52
CA GLU A 56 -1.33 9.09 14.78
C GLU A 56 -2.62 8.28 14.70
N PRO A 57 -3.41 8.33 13.61
CA PRO A 57 -4.58 7.46 13.51
C PRO A 57 -4.25 5.96 13.55
N MET A 58 -3.01 5.58 13.36
CA MET A 58 -2.46 4.24 13.30
C MET A 58 -2.92 3.44 12.10
N LEU A 59 -4.21 3.47 11.75
CA LEU A 59 -4.77 2.73 10.63
C LEU A 59 -5.96 3.51 10.09
N LYS A 60 -5.93 3.83 8.80
CA LYS A 60 -7.03 4.56 8.16
C LYS A 60 -7.02 4.29 6.66
N THR A 61 -8.21 4.05 6.09
CA THR A 61 -8.36 3.91 4.64
C THR A 61 -8.84 5.22 4.04
N TYR A 62 -8.12 5.70 3.03
CA TYR A 62 -8.51 6.87 2.25
C TYR A 62 -9.05 6.41 0.92
N HIS A 63 -10.10 7.05 0.45
CA HIS A 63 -10.67 6.82 -0.87
C HIS A 63 -10.37 8.02 -1.75
N LYS A 64 -9.74 7.77 -2.89
CA LYS A 64 -9.42 8.79 -3.89
C LYS A 64 -9.90 8.32 -5.26
N THR A 65 -10.18 9.28 -6.13
CA THR A 65 -10.52 8.98 -7.53
C THR A 65 -9.42 9.55 -8.40
N VAL A 66 -8.81 8.69 -9.21
CA VAL A 66 -7.69 9.07 -10.08
C VAL A 66 -7.99 8.53 -11.47
N ASN A 67 -8.06 9.41 -12.47
CA ASN A 67 -8.39 9.04 -13.84
C ASN A 67 -9.65 8.17 -13.90
N GLN A 68 -10.70 8.60 -13.19
CA GLN A 68 -11.99 7.92 -13.14
C GLN A 68 -11.96 6.55 -12.49
N LYS A 69 -10.86 6.21 -11.81
CA LYS A 69 -10.69 4.94 -11.12
C LYS A 69 -10.65 5.18 -9.61
N ASP A 70 -11.36 4.34 -8.86
CA ASP A 70 -11.33 4.39 -7.40
C ASP A 70 -10.03 3.81 -6.90
N VAL A 71 -9.38 4.52 -5.99
CA VAL A 71 -8.15 4.08 -5.35
C VAL A 71 -8.35 4.11 -3.85
N TYR A 72 -8.17 2.98 -3.20
CA TYR A 72 -8.25 2.86 -1.75
C TYR A 72 -6.84 2.77 -1.19
N VAL A 73 -6.50 3.68 -0.29
CA VAL A 73 -5.17 3.75 0.32
C VAL A 73 -5.30 3.33 1.78
N LEU A 74 -4.94 2.08 2.05
CA LEU A 74 -4.89 1.56 3.42
C LEU A 74 -3.60 2.08 4.04
N THR A 75 -3.74 3.06 4.94
CA THR A 75 -2.61 3.77 5.53
C THR A 75 -2.39 3.30 6.95
N VAL A 76 -1.16 2.92 7.28
CA VAL A 76 -0.81 2.36 8.58
C VAL A 76 0.46 2.99 9.12
N ASP A 77 0.50 3.19 10.45
CA ASP A 77 1.72 3.61 11.13
C ASP A 77 2.76 2.48 11.10
N GLN A 78 4.01 2.84 10.90
CA GLN A 78 5.11 1.87 10.80
C GLN A 78 5.20 0.96 12.03
N ARG A 79 5.03 1.52 13.23
CA ARG A 79 5.12 0.71 14.46
C ARG A 79 3.96 -0.26 14.58
N ALA A 80 2.76 0.18 14.20
CA ALA A 80 1.58 -0.70 14.19
C ALA A 80 1.75 -1.82 13.16
N PHE A 81 2.28 -1.48 11.99
CA PHE A 81 2.57 -2.48 10.95
C PHE A 81 3.56 -3.53 11.47
N ARG A 82 4.66 -3.09 12.08
CA ARG A 82 5.65 -4.01 12.63
C ARG A 82 5.04 -4.95 13.66
N ARG A 83 4.21 -4.43 14.56
CA ARG A 83 3.55 -5.25 15.56
C ARG A 83 2.59 -6.25 14.96
N ASP A 84 1.92 -5.88 13.87
CA ASP A 84 1.04 -6.79 13.16
C ASP A 84 1.83 -7.91 12.50
N VAL A 85 2.97 -7.59 11.89
CA VAL A 85 3.88 -8.57 11.29
C VAL A 85 4.44 -9.52 12.34
N GLU A 86 4.89 -8.99 13.48
CA GLU A 86 5.56 -9.77 14.52
C GLU A 86 4.61 -10.54 15.42
N MET A 87 3.45 -9.99 15.73
CA MET A 87 2.57 -10.51 16.78
C MET A 87 1.10 -10.58 16.40
N GLY A 88 0.75 -10.23 15.16
CA GLY A 88 -0.64 -10.18 14.75
C GLY A 88 -1.46 -9.15 15.50
N TRP A 89 -0.86 -8.04 15.92
CA TRP A 89 -1.50 -7.04 16.77
C TRP A 89 -2.78 -6.47 16.18
N LEU A 90 -2.84 -6.34 14.84
CA LEU A 90 -4.03 -5.90 14.12
C LEU A 90 -4.78 -7.09 13.50
N GLY A 91 -4.64 -8.29 14.10
CA GLY A 91 -5.26 -9.51 13.58
C GLY A 91 -4.66 -9.95 12.26
N GLU A 92 -3.42 -9.54 11.99
CA GLU A 92 -2.71 -9.77 10.73
C GLU A 92 -3.36 -9.06 9.55
N PHE A 93 -4.27 -8.13 9.82
CA PHE A 93 -5.03 -7.43 8.77
C PHE A 93 -4.13 -6.72 7.76
N VAL A 94 -3.11 -5.99 8.24
CA VAL A 94 -2.19 -5.29 7.34
C VAL A 94 -1.05 -6.19 6.88
N ALA A 95 -0.60 -7.14 7.72
CA ALA A 95 0.45 -8.09 7.36
C ALA A 95 0.00 -8.98 6.18
N ASP A 96 -1.26 -9.36 6.15
CA ASP A 96 -1.85 -10.17 5.08
C ASP A 96 -1.62 -9.57 3.68
N LYS A 97 -1.48 -8.26 3.58
CA LYS A 97 -1.34 -7.59 2.28
C LYS A 97 -0.03 -7.96 1.59
N LEU A 98 0.96 -8.44 2.33
CA LEU A 98 2.23 -8.89 1.78
C LEU A 98 2.31 -10.41 1.57
N ILE A 99 1.28 -11.16 2.00
CA ILE A 99 1.18 -12.60 1.75
C ILE A 99 0.61 -12.85 0.35
N VAL A 100 -0.34 -12.02 -0.08
CA VAL A 100 -0.91 -12.06 -1.43
C VAL A 100 0.03 -11.33 -2.40
N PRO A 101 -0.13 -11.51 -3.71
CA PRO A 101 0.70 -10.77 -4.66
C PRO A 101 0.64 -9.27 -4.41
N TYR A 102 1.81 -8.63 -4.41
CA TYR A 102 1.91 -7.19 -4.27
C TYR A 102 2.96 -6.64 -5.22
N GLU A 103 2.80 -5.37 -5.61
CA GLU A 103 3.73 -4.67 -6.48
C GLU A 103 4.25 -3.44 -5.77
N PRO A 104 5.56 -3.39 -5.45
CA PRO A 104 6.13 -2.23 -4.75
C PRO A 104 6.02 -0.95 -5.55
N ILE A 105 5.64 0.15 -4.86
CA ILE A 105 5.66 1.50 -5.40
C ILE A 105 6.82 2.26 -4.78
N ILE A 106 6.99 2.14 -3.47
CA ILE A 106 8.02 2.85 -2.70
C ILE A 106 8.70 1.85 -1.77
N ASN A 107 10.03 1.82 -1.78
CA ASN A 107 10.88 1.05 -0.86
C ASN A 107 10.61 -0.46 -0.89
N ARG A 108 10.91 -1.05 -2.04
CA ARG A 108 10.77 -2.50 -2.26
C ARG A 108 11.47 -3.33 -1.19
N GLU A 109 12.65 -2.90 -0.76
CA GLU A 109 13.46 -3.66 0.19
C GLU A 109 12.77 -3.78 1.56
N TYR A 110 12.16 -2.68 2.03
CA TYR A 110 11.42 -2.70 3.29
C TYR A 110 10.27 -3.71 3.20
N LEU A 111 9.50 -3.67 2.11
CA LEU A 111 8.35 -4.57 1.92
C LEU A 111 8.81 -6.02 1.87
N TRP A 112 9.89 -6.30 1.16
CA TRP A 112 10.44 -7.65 1.07
C TRP A 112 10.89 -8.18 2.44
N ARG A 113 11.54 -7.35 3.25
CA ARG A 113 11.96 -7.74 4.59
C ARG A 113 10.77 -8.09 5.49
N GLN A 114 9.68 -7.33 5.37
CA GLN A 114 8.46 -7.61 6.12
C GLN A 114 7.82 -8.91 5.64
N GLU A 115 7.78 -9.12 4.35
CA GLU A 115 7.25 -10.36 3.77
C GLU A 115 8.02 -11.58 4.31
N VAL A 116 9.33 -11.52 4.32
CA VAL A 116 10.16 -12.61 4.84
C VAL A 116 9.87 -12.85 6.33
N ALA A 117 9.70 -11.79 7.10
CA ALA A 117 9.39 -11.90 8.53
C ALA A 117 8.02 -12.57 8.76
N ILE A 118 7.02 -12.26 7.94
CA ILE A 118 5.69 -12.86 8.05
C ILE A 118 5.74 -14.36 7.77
N LYS A 119 6.54 -14.76 6.79
CA LYS A 119 6.61 -16.16 6.34
C LYS A 119 7.49 -17.06 7.22
N LYS A 120 8.13 -16.51 8.20
CA LYS A 120 8.84 -17.30 9.21
C LYS A 120 7.84 -18.00 10.16
#